data_7f42d8cf4581a467d9713a90eacc9487
#
_entry.id   7f42d8cf4581a467d9713a90eacc9487
#
_cell.length_a   1.000
_cell.length_b   1.000
_cell.length_c   1.000
_cell.angle_alpha   90.00
_cell.angle_beta   90.00
_cell.angle_gamma   90.00
#
_symmetry.space_group_name_H-M   'P 1'
#
loop_
_entity.id
_entity.type
_entity.pdbx_description
1 polymer ?
#
loop_
_entity_poly.entity_id
_entity_poly.type
_entity_poly.pdbx_seq_one_letter_code
_entity_poly.pdbx_strand_id
1 'polypeptide(L)'
;MQSDLPAATARRIVSGAAFGIAWKVLHVMTSPLINTGHPPSGFFSAPLEAADPELFGAVRHELARQQGQIELIASENIVSRAVLEAQGSVLTNKYAEGYPGRRYYGGCEYVDVAELLAIDRAKRLFDCRFANVQPHSGAQANQAVFMALMQPGDTFLGMSLAAGGHLTHGAPANQSGKWFKPVAYGVRPDTHLIDYDEVAALAAAHRPKLIIAGGSAYPRVIDFARFRAIADAVGAIFWVDMAHFAGLAAAGAYPTPLPHAHVVTTTTHKTLRGPRGGMVLSNDEELGKKINSAVFPGLQGGPLMHVIAAKAVALGEALQPSFKFYARAVVDNARILAQVLIERGLAIVSGGTDSHLMLVDLRPKGLTGRDAEASLERAGMTCNKNGIPFDPEKPTVTSGVRLGTPAGTTRGFGPEEWRRIGHLIGDVLDGLAAHRADNGAAERDARAQVAALCNRFPVYPGA
;
A
#
# COMPACT_ATOMS: atom_id res chain seq x y z
N MET A 1 30.35 -42.11 -29.66
CA MET A 1 30.82 -42.67 -28.39
C MET A 1 29.90 -42.16 -27.31
N GLN A 2 29.03 -43.06 -26.87
CA GLN A 2 28.15 -42.87 -25.71
C GLN A 2 28.98 -42.97 -24.43
N SER A 3 28.64 -42.17 -23.43
CA SER A 3 28.81 -42.54 -22.00
C SER A 3 27.98 -41.61 -21.08
N ASP A 4 26.88 -42.08 -20.62
CA ASP A 4 26.38 -42.28 -19.26
C ASP A 4 26.56 -41.12 -18.25
N LEU A 5 25.45 -40.56 -17.85
CA LEU A 5 25.27 -39.83 -16.59
C LEU A 5 24.51 -40.71 -15.59
N PRO A 6 24.96 -40.85 -14.33
CA PRO A 6 24.23 -41.59 -13.32
C PRO A 6 23.17 -40.75 -12.61
N ALA A 7 22.03 -41.37 -12.40
CA ALA A 7 20.97 -40.94 -11.48
C ALA A 7 21.38 -41.23 -10.01
N ALA A 8 21.20 -40.26 -9.13
CA ALA A 8 21.00 -40.40 -7.68
C ALA A 8 20.75 -38.98 -7.11
N THR A 9 19.89 -38.64 -6.27
CA THR A 9 19.15 -39.28 -5.20
C THR A 9 18.13 -38.26 -4.70
N ALA A 10 16.88 -38.57 -4.76
CA ALA A 10 15.84 -37.86 -4.04
C ALA A 10 15.89 -38.30 -2.55
N ARG A 11 16.06 -37.39 -1.62
CA ARG A 11 15.63 -37.62 -0.24
C ARG A 11 15.32 -36.35 0.53
N ARG A 12 14.07 -36.34 1.00
CA ARG A 12 13.48 -35.78 2.22
C ARG A 12 13.21 -34.28 2.23
N ILE A 13 11.99 -33.97 1.84
CA ILE A 13 11.25 -32.82 2.34
C ILE A 13 10.56 -33.27 3.65
N VAL A 14 10.84 -32.51 4.71
CA VAL A 14 10.25 -32.67 6.05
C VAL A 14 8.78 -32.22 5.99
N SER A 15 7.92 -33.04 6.55
CA SER A 15 6.48 -32.84 6.74
C SER A 15 6.19 -31.59 7.58
N GLY A 16 5.47 -30.64 6.99
CA GLY A 16 4.71 -29.59 7.68
C GLY A 16 3.26 -29.76 7.31
N ALA A 17 2.37 -29.72 8.27
CA ALA A 17 0.95 -30.01 8.16
C ALA A 17 0.29 -29.26 7.00
N ALA A 18 -0.08 -29.99 5.97
CA ALA A 18 -0.89 -29.52 4.87
C ALA A 18 -2.37 -29.62 5.27
N PHE A 19 -3.07 -28.52 5.18
CA PHE A 19 -4.52 -28.54 5.04
C PHE A 19 -4.84 -29.30 3.75
N GLY A 20 -5.28 -30.55 3.90
CA GLY A 20 -5.66 -31.41 2.81
C GLY A 20 -6.99 -30.98 2.21
N ILE A 21 -6.94 -30.12 1.18
CA ILE A 21 -8.05 -30.00 0.24
C ILE A 21 -7.86 -31.14 -0.78
N ALA A 22 -8.59 -32.22 -0.56
CA ALA A 22 -8.66 -33.32 -1.53
C ALA A 22 -9.38 -32.82 -2.79
N TRP A 23 -8.62 -32.61 -3.86
CA TRP A 23 -9.18 -32.36 -5.19
C TRP A 23 -9.90 -33.61 -5.68
N LYS A 24 -11.22 -33.68 -5.49
CA LYS A 24 -12.05 -34.58 -6.26
C LYS A 24 -12.13 -34.02 -7.68
N VAL A 25 -11.36 -34.59 -8.58
CA VAL A 25 -11.56 -34.37 -10.03
C VAL A 25 -12.92 -34.98 -10.38
N LEU A 26 -13.95 -34.15 -10.43
CA LEU A 26 -15.20 -34.51 -11.05
C LEU A 26 -14.92 -34.60 -12.55
N HIS A 27 -14.97 -35.82 -13.12
CA HIS A 27 -15.06 -36.00 -14.55
C HIS A 27 -16.40 -35.42 -15.02
N VAL A 28 -16.40 -34.18 -15.44
CA VAL A 28 -17.50 -33.64 -16.24
C VAL A 28 -17.44 -34.33 -17.59
N MET A 29 -18.44 -35.17 -17.87
CA MET A 29 -18.63 -35.74 -19.21
C MET A 29 -18.77 -34.58 -20.19
N THR A 30 -17.73 -34.29 -20.94
CA THR A 30 -17.76 -33.32 -22.03
C THR A 30 -18.57 -33.93 -23.18
N SER A 31 -19.81 -33.49 -23.34
CA SER A 31 -20.49 -33.59 -24.64
C SER A 31 -19.57 -32.95 -25.69
N PRO A 32 -19.47 -33.52 -26.91
CA PRO A 32 -18.69 -32.89 -27.95
C PRO A 32 -19.26 -31.51 -28.24
N LEU A 33 -18.55 -30.46 -27.79
CA LEU A 33 -18.88 -29.08 -28.13
C LEU A 33 -18.77 -28.95 -29.63
N ILE A 34 -19.88 -28.83 -30.33
CA ILE A 34 -19.90 -28.31 -31.70
C ILE A 34 -19.31 -26.90 -31.57
N ASN A 35 -18.08 -26.73 -31.98
CA ASN A 35 -17.37 -25.44 -31.98
C ASN A 35 -18.05 -24.52 -33.02
N THR A 36 -19.09 -23.81 -32.61
CA THR A 36 -19.85 -22.89 -33.49
C THR A 36 -19.12 -21.56 -33.69
N GLY A 37 -17.98 -21.34 -33.03
CA GLY A 37 -17.27 -20.04 -33.03
C GLY A 37 -18.04 -18.91 -32.24
N HIS A 38 -19.18 -19.22 -31.67
CA HIS A 38 -19.96 -18.26 -30.87
C HIS A 38 -19.73 -18.48 -29.37
N PRO A 39 -19.77 -17.44 -28.58
CA PRO A 39 -19.75 -17.57 -27.10
C PRO A 39 -20.89 -18.49 -26.64
N PRO A 40 -20.69 -19.26 -25.56
CA PRO A 40 -21.76 -20.10 -24.99
C PRO A 40 -22.94 -19.25 -24.53
N SER A 41 -24.13 -19.85 -24.46
CA SER A 41 -25.33 -19.18 -23.92
C SER A 41 -25.02 -18.65 -22.52
N GLY A 42 -25.41 -17.39 -22.25
CA GLY A 42 -25.17 -16.72 -20.97
C GLY A 42 -23.83 -16.02 -20.83
N PHE A 43 -22.92 -16.11 -21.79
CA PHE A 43 -21.58 -15.50 -21.69
C PHE A 43 -21.60 -14.00 -21.32
N PHE A 44 -22.55 -13.23 -21.84
CA PHE A 44 -22.68 -11.80 -21.58
C PHE A 44 -23.63 -11.45 -20.43
N SER A 45 -24.32 -12.44 -19.82
CA SER A 45 -25.38 -12.19 -18.85
C SER A 45 -25.26 -12.99 -17.54
N ALA A 46 -24.49 -14.07 -17.53
CA ALA A 46 -24.32 -14.88 -16.32
C ALA A 46 -23.54 -14.08 -15.26
N PRO A 47 -24.07 -13.98 -14.03
CA PRO A 47 -23.31 -13.40 -12.92
C PRO A 47 -22.15 -14.32 -12.51
N LEU A 48 -21.19 -13.78 -11.75
CA LEU A 48 -20.02 -14.53 -11.28
C LEU A 48 -20.42 -15.80 -10.52
N GLU A 49 -21.48 -15.73 -9.71
CA GLU A 49 -22.00 -16.88 -8.95
C GLU A 49 -22.36 -18.08 -9.83
N ALA A 50 -22.93 -17.80 -11.01
CA ALA A 50 -23.30 -18.84 -11.96
C ALA A 50 -22.15 -19.26 -12.87
N ALA A 51 -21.25 -18.33 -13.22
CA ALA A 51 -20.15 -18.58 -14.13
C ALA A 51 -18.95 -19.26 -13.45
N ASP A 52 -18.65 -18.89 -12.20
CA ASP A 52 -17.54 -19.42 -11.40
C ASP A 52 -17.91 -19.41 -9.90
N PRO A 53 -18.67 -20.42 -9.44
CA PRO A 53 -19.12 -20.51 -8.04
C PRO A 53 -17.95 -20.58 -7.03
N GLU A 54 -16.81 -21.16 -7.41
CA GLU A 54 -15.64 -21.30 -6.54
C GLU A 54 -15.02 -19.93 -6.27
N LEU A 55 -14.78 -19.15 -7.31
CA LEU A 55 -14.28 -17.79 -7.17
C LEU A 55 -15.28 -16.87 -6.47
N PHE A 56 -16.58 -17.01 -6.79
CA PHE A 56 -17.63 -16.28 -6.09
C PHE A 56 -17.62 -16.57 -4.59
N GLY A 57 -17.44 -17.84 -4.20
CA GLY A 57 -17.29 -18.25 -2.81
C GLY A 57 -16.11 -17.55 -2.12
N ALA A 58 -14.94 -17.47 -2.78
CA ALA A 58 -13.78 -16.77 -2.25
C ALA A 58 -14.04 -15.26 -2.05
N VAL A 59 -14.70 -14.61 -3.01
CA VAL A 59 -15.08 -13.19 -2.91
C VAL A 59 -16.06 -12.97 -1.75
N ARG A 60 -17.04 -13.86 -1.57
CA ARG A 60 -17.99 -13.79 -0.44
C ARG A 60 -17.31 -13.98 0.91
N HIS A 61 -16.35 -14.89 1.03
CA HIS A 61 -15.60 -15.09 2.26
C HIS A 61 -14.73 -13.85 2.57
N GLU A 62 -14.09 -13.24 1.57
CA GLU A 62 -13.32 -12.01 1.77
C GLU A 62 -14.23 -10.83 2.20
N LEU A 63 -15.42 -10.71 1.60
CA LEU A 63 -16.41 -9.72 2.03
C LEU A 63 -16.79 -9.92 3.51
N ALA A 64 -17.08 -11.17 3.91
CA ALA A 64 -17.41 -11.51 5.29
C ALA A 64 -16.24 -11.20 6.24
N ARG A 65 -14.98 -11.45 5.82
CA ARG A 65 -13.78 -11.08 6.58
C ARG A 65 -13.72 -9.56 6.78
N GLN A 66 -13.85 -8.78 5.72
CA GLN A 66 -13.84 -7.30 5.81
C GLN A 66 -14.99 -6.76 6.66
N GLN A 67 -16.16 -7.38 6.60
CA GLN A 67 -17.31 -7.00 7.44
C GLN A 67 -17.10 -7.33 8.92
N GLY A 68 -16.48 -8.47 9.24
CA GLY A 68 -16.39 -9.01 10.58
C GLY A 68 -15.08 -8.76 11.33
N GLN A 69 -14.08 -8.15 10.69
CA GLN A 69 -12.77 -7.89 11.29
C GLN A 69 -12.41 -6.40 11.25
N ILE A 70 -11.48 -6.00 12.11
CA ILE A 70 -10.91 -4.65 12.14
C ILE A 70 -9.61 -4.67 11.33
N GLU A 71 -9.56 -3.86 10.27
CA GLU A 71 -8.39 -3.70 9.44
C GLU A 71 -7.46 -2.63 10.02
N LEU A 72 -6.26 -3.06 10.44
CA LEU A 72 -5.22 -2.20 11.00
C LEU A 72 -3.97 -2.12 10.12
N ILE A 73 -3.96 -2.78 8.94
CA ILE A 73 -2.85 -2.64 8.00
C ILE A 73 -2.83 -1.22 7.46
N ALA A 74 -1.75 -0.48 7.75
CA ALA A 74 -1.64 0.95 7.44
C ALA A 74 -1.70 1.30 5.95
N SER A 75 -1.48 0.32 5.07
CA SER A 75 -1.51 0.46 3.61
C SER A 75 -2.84 0.03 2.99
N GLU A 76 -3.86 -0.26 3.80
CA GLU A 76 -5.19 -0.68 3.33
C GLU A 76 -6.27 0.34 3.65
N ASN A 77 -7.32 0.33 2.85
CA ASN A 77 -8.50 1.16 3.00
C ASN A 77 -9.70 0.49 2.34
N ILE A 78 -10.90 1.03 2.60
CA ILE A 78 -12.16 0.55 2.03
C ILE A 78 -12.60 1.59 1.00
N VAL A 79 -12.76 1.18 -0.25
CA VAL A 79 -13.22 2.07 -1.33
C VAL A 79 -14.73 2.22 -1.34
N SER A 80 -15.25 3.23 -2.01
CA SER A 80 -16.70 3.39 -2.22
C SER A 80 -17.24 2.34 -3.21
N ARG A 81 -18.56 2.11 -3.16
CA ARG A 81 -19.25 1.30 -4.18
C ARG A 81 -19.03 1.84 -5.58
N ALA A 82 -19.05 3.16 -5.76
CA ALA A 82 -18.81 3.80 -7.06
C ALA A 82 -17.42 3.49 -7.63
N VAL A 83 -16.39 3.39 -6.78
CA VAL A 83 -15.05 2.94 -7.20
C VAL A 83 -15.07 1.47 -7.66
N LEU A 84 -15.79 0.58 -6.95
CA LEU A 84 -15.94 -0.82 -7.35
C LEU A 84 -16.70 -0.95 -8.68
N GLU A 85 -17.78 -0.20 -8.86
CA GLU A 85 -18.57 -0.18 -10.10
C GLU A 85 -17.76 0.33 -11.30
N ALA A 86 -16.97 1.38 -11.12
CA ALA A 86 -16.08 1.88 -12.18
C ALA A 86 -15.02 0.85 -12.56
N GLN A 87 -14.47 0.14 -11.58
CA GLN A 87 -13.46 -0.89 -11.80
C GLN A 87 -14.02 -2.15 -12.48
N GLY A 88 -15.27 -2.51 -12.21
CA GLY A 88 -15.98 -3.61 -12.86
C GLY A 88 -16.67 -3.22 -14.18
N SER A 89 -16.37 -2.06 -14.76
CA SER A 89 -17.05 -1.55 -15.95
C SER A 89 -16.50 -2.14 -17.25
N VAL A 90 -17.25 -1.94 -18.35
CA VAL A 90 -16.87 -2.34 -19.71
C VAL A 90 -15.59 -1.66 -20.24
N LEU A 91 -15.08 -0.66 -19.53
CA LEU A 91 -13.80 -0.02 -19.88
C LEU A 91 -12.61 -1.00 -19.81
N THR A 92 -12.77 -2.13 -19.12
CA THR A 92 -11.80 -3.22 -19.11
C THR A 92 -11.53 -3.80 -20.50
N ASN A 93 -12.49 -3.70 -21.43
CA ASN A 93 -12.39 -4.25 -22.79
C ASN A 93 -11.56 -3.37 -23.73
N LYS A 94 -11.28 -2.10 -23.35
CA LYS A 94 -10.69 -1.14 -24.29
C LYS A 94 -9.18 -1.06 -24.18
N TYR A 95 -8.50 -1.32 -25.28
CA TYR A 95 -7.06 -1.14 -25.46
C TYR A 95 -6.76 0.30 -25.87
N ALA A 96 -5.97 1.05 -25.08
CA ALA A 96 -5.81 2.50 -25.22
C ALA A 96 -4.36 2.99 -25.07
N GLU A 97 -3.40 2.33 -25.76
CA GLU A 97 -2.00 2.77 -25.77
C GLU A 97 -1.86 4.21 -26.23
N GLY A 98 -0.93 4.93 -25.62
CA GLY A 98 -0.72 6.35 -25.80
C GLY A 98 -1.43 7.18 -24.72
N TYR A 99 -1.81 8.39 -25.05
CA TYR A 99 -2.39 9.38 -24.14
C TYR A 99 -3.64 9.99 -24.74
N PRO A 100 -4.53 10.63 -23.97
CA PRO A 100 -5.74 11.29 -24.49
C PRO A 100 -5.45 12.17 -25.69
N GLY A 101 -6.23 12.01 -26.76
CA GLY A 101 -6.07 12.69 -28.04
C GLY A 101 -4.89 12.23 -28.90
N ARG A 102 -4.06 11.28 -28.42
CA ARG A 102 -2.88 10.76 -29.09
C ARG A 102 -2.76 9.25 -28.85
N ARG A 103 -3.83 8.51 -29.14
CA ARG A 103 -3.87 7.05 -29.00
C ARG A 103 -3.35 6.34 -30.24
N TYR A 104 -2.82 5.16 -30.07
CA TYR A 104 -2.41 4.28 -31.17
C TYR A 104 -3.60 3.52 -31.79
N TYR A 105 -4.75 3.47 -31.11
CA TYR A 105 -5.95 2.74 -31.52
C TYR A 105 -7.17 3.65 -31.63
N GLY A 106 -8.09 3.30 -32.53
CA GLY A 106 -9.39 3.98 -32.62
C GLY A 106 -10.36 3.61 -31.49
N GLY A 107 -11.49 4.30 -31.39
CA GLY A 107 -12.55 4.05 -30.41
C GLY A 107 -12.18 4.44 -28.98
N CYS A 108 -11.35 5.47 -28.80
CA CYS A 108 -10.85 5.90 -27.49
C CYS A 108 -11.56 7.14 -26.95
N GLU A 109 -12.57 7.66 -27.62
CA GLU A 109 -13.26 8.90 -27.25
C GLU A 109 -13.79 8.90 -25.82
N TYR A 110 -14.32 7.78 -25.33
CA TYR A 110 -14.89 7.69 -23.96
C TYR A 110 -13.83 7.37 -22.90
N VAL A 111 -12.82 6.56 -23.22
CA VAL A 111 -11.71 6.33 -22.29
C VAL A 111 -10.84 7.57 -22.14
N ASP A 112 -10.75 8.41 -23.16
CA ASP A 112 -10.09 9.72 -23.07
C ASP A 112 -10.80 10.62 -22.05
N VAL A 113 -12.14 10.62 -22.03
CA VAL A 113 -12.90 11.33 -21.00
C VAL A 113 -12.54 10.86 -19.60
N ALA A 114 -12.47 9.53 -19.38
CA ALA A 114 -12.14 8.96 -18.08
C ALA A 114 -10.73 9.35 -17.63
N GLU A 115 -9.74 9.27 -18.53
CA GLU A 115 -8.36 9.63 -18.20
C GLU A 115 -8.17 11.13 -17.99
N LEU A 116 -8.80 11.98 -18.82
CA LEU A 116 -8.76 13.43 -18.65
C LEU A 116 -9.40 13.87 -17.33
N LEU A 117 -10.51 13.25 -16.93
CA LEU A 117 -11.12 13.49 -15.61
C LEU A 117 -10.17 13.11 -14.47
N ALA A 118 -9.49 11.96 -14.57
CA ALA A 118 -8.53 11.56 -13.56
C ALA A 118 -7.34 12.52 -13.46
N ILE A 119 -6.81 12.95 -14.61
CA ILE A 119 -5.70 13.94 -14.69
C ILE A 119 -6.13 15.30 -14.12
N ASP A 120 -7.28 15.84 -14.54
CA ASP A 120 -7.79 17.12 -14.03
C ASP A 120 -7.98 17.09 -12.52
N ARG A 121 -8.67 16.06 -12.03
CA ARG A 121 -8.94 15.89 -10.60
C ARG A 121 -7.66 15.72 -9.78
N ALA A 122 -6.67 14.98 -10.28
CA ALA A 122 -5.36 14.85 -9.63
C ALA A 122 -4.64 16.20 -9.56
N LYS A 123 -4.61 16.96 -10.67
CA LYS A 123 -3.98 18.30 -10.71
C LYS A 123 -4.64 19.26 -9.73
N ARG A 124 -5.96 19.30 -9.68
CA ARG A 124 -6.72 20.16 -8.76
C ARG A 124 -6.55 19.73 -7.29
N LEU A 125 -6.56 18.43 -7.03
CA LEU A 125 -6.45 17.89 -5.68
C LEU A 125 -5.09 18.18 -5.03
N PHE A 126 -4.02 18.07 -5.81
CA PHE A 126 -2.66 18.23 -5.34
C PHE A 126 -2.03 19.58 -5.67
N ASP A 127 -2.78 20.48 -6.34
CA ASP A 127 -2.29 21.78 -6.81
C ASP A 127 -0.98 21.65 -7.59
N CYS A 128 -1.02 20.86 -8.69
CA CYS A 128 0.15 20.61 -9.53
C CYS A 128 -0.14 20.79 -11.02
N ARG A 129 0.92 21.04 -11.79
CA ARG A 129 0.79 21.32 -13.24
C ARG A 129 0.70 20.06 -14.10
N PHE A 130 1.30 18.96 -13.63
CA PHE A 130 1.40 17.70 -14.34
C PHE A 130 0.92 16.54 -13.47
N ALA A 131 0.16 15.62 -14.07
CA ALA A 131 -0.21 14.33 -13.49
C ALA A 131 -0.21 13.24 -14.57
N ASN A 132 0.43 12.11 -14.28
CA ASN A 132 0.29 10.88 -15.04
C ASN A 132 -0.44 9.85 -14.16
N VAL A 133 -1.61 9.38 -14.62
CA VAL A 133 -2.50 8.47 -13.88
C VAL A 133 -2.43 7.03 -14.38
N GLN A 134 -1.57 6.74 -15.36
CA GLN A 134 -1.46 5.42 -15.99
C GLN A 134 -0.67 4.38 -15.20
N PRO A 135 0.27 4.69 -14.28
CA PRO A 135 1.00 3.65 -13.56
C PRO A 135 0.06 2.62 -12.91
N HIS A 136 0.30 1.33 -13.18
CA HIS A 136 -0.52 0.23 -12.67
C HIS A 136 -0.35 0.05 -11.16
N SER A 137 0.77 0.49 -10.60
CA SER A 137 1.08 0.44 -9.17
C SER A 137 2.01 1.58 -8.76
N GLY A 138 2.14 1.81 -7.44
CA GLY A 138 3.17 2.72 -6.91
C GLY A 138 4.59 2.29 -7.30
N ALA A 139 4.87 0.99 -7.32
CA ALA A 139 6.17 0.49 -7.75
C ALA A 139 6.48 0.84 -9.22
N GLN A 140 5.49 0.76 -10.12
CA GLN A 140 5.67 1.18 -11.51
C GLN A 140 5.74 2.70 -11.67
N ALA A 141 5.04 3.47 -10.85
CA ALA A 141 5.26 4.92 -10.79
C ALA A 141 6.71 5.26 -10.40
N ASN A 142 7.26 4.55 -9.41
CA ASN A 142 8.65 4.70 -8.99
C ASN A 142 9.63 4.27 -10.08
N GLN A 143 9.37 3.15 -10.77
CA GLN A 143 10.15 2.70 -11.91
C GLN A 143 10.17 3.72 -13.05
N ALA A 144 9.03 4.38 -13.32
CA ALA A 144 8.94 5.42 -14.34
C ALA A 144 9.84 6.62 -14.00
N VAL A 145 9.91 7.02 -12.72
CA VAL A 145 10.83 8.07 -12.27
C VAL A 145 12.28 7.65 -12.46
N PHE A 146 12.65 6.44 -12.05
CA PHE A 146 13.99 5.92 -12.28
C PHE A 146 14.33 5.88 -13.78
N MET A 147 13.45 5.35 -14.60
CA MET A 147 13.67 5.24 -16.04
C MET A 147 13.79 6.61 -16.73
N ALA A 148 13.03 7.60 -16.28
CA ALA A 148 13.07 8.95 -16.84
C ALA A 148 14.35 9.70 -16.48
N LEU A 149 14.98 9.41 -15.34
CA LEU A 149 15.97 10.29 -14.71
C LEU A 149 17.34 9.64 -14.47
N MET A 150 17.43 8.31 -14.54
CA MET A 150 18.65 7.57 -14.20
C MET A 150 19.04 6.57 -15.29
N GLN A 151 20.32 6.22 -15.29
CA GLN A 151 20.87 5.09 -16.03
C GLN A 151 21.31 3.99 -15.06
N PRO A 152 21.30 2.71 -15.48
CA PRO A 152 21.87 1.64 -14.67
C PRO A 152 23.29 1.97 -14.16
N GLY A 153 23.50 1.74 -12.87
CA GLY A 153 24.77 2.08 -12.20
C GLY A 153 24.84 3.48 -11.60
N ASP A 154 23.87 4.36 -11.85
CA ASP A 154 23.78 5.67 -11.21
C ASP A 154 23.50 5.55 -9.71
N THR A 155 23.98 6.54 -8.95
CA THR A 155 23.78 6.59 -7.49
C THR A 155 22.53 7.40 -7.14
N PHE A 156 21.76 6.92 -6.18
CA PHE A 156 20.67 7.66 -5.53
C PHE A 156 20.71 7.47 -4.02
N LEU A 157 20.08 8.39 -3.30
CA LEU A 157 19.96 8.37 -1.84
C LEU A 157 18.51 8.10 -1.48
N GLY A 158 18.25 7.14 -0.57
CA GLY A 158 16.90 6.78 -0.12
C GLY A 158 16.87 6.28 1.31
N MET A 159 15.69 6.30 1.95
CA MET A 159 15.54 5.76 3.30
C MET A 159 15.73 4.25 3.30
N SER A 160 16.55 3.75 4.22
CA SER A 160 16.75 2.30 4.39
C SER A 160 15.44 1.58 4.75
N LEU A 161 15.30 0.33 4.30
CA LEU A 161 14.14 -0.50 4.64
C LEU A 161 14.01 -0.68 6.15
N ALA A 162 15.14 -0.84 6.86
CA ALA A 162 15.20 -0.98 8.31
C ALA A 162 14.76 0.28 9.08
N ALA A 163 14.88 1.47 8.46
CA ALA A 163 14.40 2.72 9.03
C ALA A 163 12.96 3.09 8.61
N GLY A 164 12.29 2.22 7.85
CA GLY A 164 10.92 2.42 7.41
C GLY A 164 10.76 2.82 5.93
N GLY A 165 11.83 2.74 5.12
CA GLY A 165 11.77 2.95 3.67
C GLY A 165 10.89 1.94 2.94
N HIS A 166 10.70 2.13 1.65
CA HIS A 166 9.99 1.19 0.79
C HIS A 166 10.97 0.28 0.02
N LEU A 167 10.53 -0.92 -0.39
CA LEU A 167 11.34 -1.85 -1.20
C LEU A 167 11.96 -1.16 -2.43
N THR A 168 11.19 -0.30 -3.11
CA THR A 168 11.65 0.42 -4.30
C THR A 168 12.63 1.56 -4.01
N HIS A 169 12.99 1.81 -2.75
CA HIS A 169 13.99 2.79 -2.35
C HIS A 169 15.40 2.19 -2.18
N GLY A 170 15.70 1.12 -2.92
CA GLY A 170 17.04 0.54 -2.99
C GLY A 170 17.21 -0.80 -2.26
N ALA A 171 16.14 -1.48 -1.88
CA ALA A 171 16.27 -2.81 -1.29
C ALA A 171 16.99 -3.78 -2.26
N PRO A 172 17.96 -4.59 -1.80
CA PRO A 172 18.80 -5.42 -2.67
C PRO A 172 18.02 -6.40 -3.56
N ALA A 173 16.87 -6.88 -3.10
CA ALA A 173 16.01 -7.79 -3.87
C ALA A 173 15.18 -7.06 -4.93
N ASN A 174 15.01 -5.74 -4.82
CA ASN A 174 14.22 -4.93 -5.75
C ASN A 174 15.05 -4.50 -6.96
N GLN A 175 14.38 -4.17 -8.07
CA GLN A 175 15.00 -3.62 -9.28
C GLN A 175 15.88 -2.40 -8.95
N SER A 176 15.42 -1.50 -8.07
CA SER A 176 16.15 -0.31 -7.67
C SER A 176 17.50 -0.62 -7.01
N GLY A 177 17.58 -1.68 -6.22
CA GLY A 177 18.82 -2.16 -5.62
C GLY A 177 19.72 -2.97 -6.57
N LYS A 178 19.12 -3.56 -7.63
CA LYS A 178 19.85 -4.38 -8.61
C LYS A 178 20.45 -3.56 -9.75
N TRP A 179 19.77 -2.51 -10.19
CA TRP A 179 20.17 -1.73 -11.37
C TRP A 179 20.95 -0.47 -11.01
N PHE A 180 20.76 0.06 -9.83
CA PHE A 180 21.36 1.32 -9.38
C PHE A 180 22.28 1.10 -8.18
N LYS A 181 22.96 2.16 -7.75
CA LYS A 181 23.79 2.19 -6.54
C LYS A 181 23.06 2.95 -5.44
N PRO A 182 22.19 2.30 -4.65
CA PRO A 182 21.51 2.96 -3.57
C PRO A 182 22.46 3.26 -2.42
N VAL A 183 22.40 4.49 -1.91
CA VAL A 183 22.98 4.90 -0.63
C VAL A 183 21.83 5.09 0.34
N ALA A 184 21.86 4.38 1.46
CA ALA A 184 20.76 4.41 2.42
C ALA A 184 21.04 5.41 3.53
N TYR A 185 20.06 6.27 3.85
CA TYR A 185 20.04 7.03 5.09
C TYR A 185 19.10 6.38 6.11
N GLY A 186 19.33 6.68 7.37
CA GLY A 186 18.60 6.09 8.48
C GLY A 186 17.81 7.09 9.31
N VAL A 187 17.62 6.68 10.55
CA VAL A 187 17.05 7.49 11.63
C VAL A 187 18.01 7.50 12.80
N ARG A 188 17.93 8.52 13.63
CA ARG A 188 18.74 8.64 14.85
C ARG A 188 18.41 7.52 15.83
N PRO A 189 19.40 6.91 16.50
CA PRO A 189 19.16 5.81 17.41
C PRO A 189 18.42 6.23 18.70
N ASP A 190 18.52 7.48 19.11
CA ASP A 190 17.93 8.04 20.33
C ASP A 190 16.46 8.44 20.14
N THR A 191 16.13 9.02 18.98
CA THR A 191 14.79 9.61 18.73
C THR A 191 13.98 8.85 17.68
N HIS A 192 14.61 7.99 16.89
CA HIS A 192 14.05 7.36 15.70
C HIS A 192 13.49 8.37 14.66
N LEU A 193 14.00 9.61 14.67
CA LEU A 193 13.70 10.62 13.66
C LEU A 193 14.77 10.64 12.57
N ILE A 194 14.39 11.07 11.36
CA ILE A 194 15.32 11.23 10.25
C ILE A 194 16.48 12.16 10.68
N ASP A 195 17.71 11.70 10.48
CA ASP A 195 18.90 12.51 10.69
C ASP A 195 19.24 13.28 9.41
N TYR A 196 18.78 14.52 9.34
CA TYR A 196 19.00 15.36 8.17
C TYR A 196 20.47 15.75 7.98
N ASP A 197 21.28 15.75 9.03
CA ASP A 197 22.70 16.04 8.95
C ASP A 197 23.45 14.85 8.35
N GLU A 198 23.04 13.61 8.70
CA GLU A 198 23.49 12.39 8.02
C GLU A 198 23.09 12.42 6.53
N VAL A 199 21.84 12.78 6.21
CA VAL A 199 21.39 12.89 4.82
C VAL A 199 22.25 13.88 4.03
N ALA A 200 22.56 15.04 4.61
CA ALA A 200 23.41 16.05 3.97
C ALA A 200 24.84 15.56 3.77
N ALA A 201 25.43 14.90 4.77
CA ALA A 201 26.76 14.32 4.69
C ALA A 201 26.86 13.23 3.62
N LEU A 202 25.88 12.31 3.57
CA LEU A 202 25.82 11.27 2.54
C LEU A 202 25.61 11.85 1.14
N ALA A 203 24.77 12.87 1.01
CA ALA A 203 24.56 13.57 -0.27
C ALA A 203 25.85 14.23 -0.77
N ALA A 204 26.59 14.90 0.11
CA ALA A 204 27.87 15.53 -0.23
C ALA A 204 28.95 14.51 -0.63
N ALA A 205 29.02 13.39 0.12
CA ALA A 205 30.02 12.34 -0.11
C ALA A 205 29.78 11.55 -1.40
N HIS A 206 28.51 11.23 -1.69
CA HIS A 206 28.15 10.32 -2.78
C HIS A 206 27.62 11.01 -4.04
N ARG A 207 27.30 12.30 -3.99
CA ARG A 207 26.80 13.12 -5.12
C ARG A 207 25.71 12.39 -5.92
N PRO A 208 24.61 11.94 -5.28
CA PRO A 208 23.59 11.16 -5.94
C PRO A 208 22.87 11.98 -7.02
N LYS A 209 22.37 11.32 -8.08
CA LYS A 209 21.50 11.96 -9.07
C LYS A 209 20.09 12.23 -8.53
N LEU A 210 19.60 11.35 -7.63
CA LEU A 210 18.30 11.47 -7.00
C LEU A 210 18.42 11.36 -5.48
N ILE A 211 17.62 12.14 -4.77
CA ILE A 211 17.35 11.96 -3.33
C ILE A 211 15.86 11.67 -3.17
N ILE A 212 15.55 10.55 -2.52
CA ILE A 212 14.18 10.08 -2.30
C ILE A 212 13.83 10.30 -0.84
N ALA A 213 12.75 11.05 -0.58
CA ALA A 213 12.10 11.10 0.72
C ALA A 213 10.74 10.36 0.67
N GLY A 214 10.30 9.87 1.82
CA GLY A 214 9.09 9.06 1.98
C GLY A 214 9.40 7.68 2.53
N GLY A 215 8.39 7.02 3.06
CA GLY A 215 8.57 5.71 3.67
C GLY A 215 7.26 4.98 3.92
N SER A 216 7.37 3.67 4.14
CA SER A 216 6.25 2.76 4.41
C SER A 216 5.93 2.65 5.90
N ALA A 217 6.88 3.00 6.76
CA ALA A 217 6.77 2.78 8.20
C ALA A 217 7.39 3.93 9.04
N TYR A 218 7.52 5.11 8.46
CA TYR A 218 7.95 6.32 9.17
C TYR A 218 6.73 7.14 9.61
N PRO A 219 6.47 7.28 10.93
CA PRO A 219 5.20 7.83 11.43
C PRO A 219 5.20 9.35 11.60
N ARG A 220 6.35 10.02 11.49
CA ARG A 220 6.51 11.44 11.81
C ARG A 220 6.49 12.33 10.57
N VAL A 221 6.35 13.63 10.78
CA VAL A 221 6.44 14.61 9.68
C VAL A 221 7.83 14.60 9.06
N ILE A 222 7.87 14.67 7.72
CA ILE A 222 9.09 14.81 6.92
C ILE A 222 9.23 16.29 6.53
N ASP A 223 10.41 16.87 6.78
CA ASP A 223 10.74 18.23 6.37
C ASP A 223 11.21 18.22 4.90
N PHE A 224 10.26 18.44 4.00
CA PHE A 224 10.53 18.46 2.55
C PHE A 224 11.38 19.66 2.14
N ALA A 225 11.29 20.79 2.84
CA ALA A 225 12.10 21.96 2.54
C ALA A 225 13.58 21.70 2.83
N ARG A 226 13.87 21.01 3.95
CA ARG A 226 15.25 20.63 4.31
C ARG A 226 15.82 19.61 3.33
N PHE A 227 15.04 18.61 2.91
CA PHE A 227 15.45 17.68 1.85
C PHE A 227 15.72 18.38 0.53
N ARG A 228 14.89 19.36 0.15
CA ARG A 228 15.08 20.15 -1.06
C ARG A 228 16.38 20.93 -1.00
N ALA A 229 16.67 21.61 0.10
CA ALA A 229 17.92 22.34 0.28
C ALA A 229 19.15 21.43 0.18
N ILE A 230 19.09 20.21 0.75
CA ILE A 230 20.17 19.22 0.64
C ILE A 230 20.34 18.77 -0.83
N ALA A 231 19.25 18.53 -1.54
CA ALA A 231 19.31 18.12 -2.95
C ALA A 231 19.92 19.23 -3.84
N ASP A 232 19.50 20.48 -3.65
CA ASP A 232 20.01 21.63 -4.39
C ASP A 232 21.53 21.84 -4.14
N ALA A 233 21.99 21.63 -2.91
CA ALA A 233 23.41 21.78 -2.55
C ALA A 233 24.35 20.82 -3.31
N VAL A 234 23.82 19.68 -3.79
CA VAL A 234 24.60 18.69 -4.55
C VAL A 234 24.17 18.55 -6.01
N GLY A 235 23.17 19.34 -6.45
CA GLY A 235 22.61 19.28 -7.81
C GLY A 235 21.79 18.01 -8.08
N ALA A 236 21.22 17.40 -7.05
CA ALA A 236 20.38 16.21 -7.17
C ALA A 236 18.92 16.59 -7.45
N ILE A 237 18.19 15.70 -8.12
CA ILE A 237 16.74 15.80 -8.22
C ILE A 237 16.12 15.31 -6.93
N PHE A 238 15.25 16.13 -6.33
CA PHE A 238 14.49 15.74 -5.14
C PHE A 238 13.16 15.10 -5.54
N TRP A 239 12.98 13.86 -5.15
CA TRP A 239 11.79 13.07 -5.38
C TRP A 239 11.13 12.66 -4.05
N VAL A 240 9.81 12.77 -3.96
CA VAL A 240 9.05 12.29 -2.80
C VAL A 240 8.10 11.16 -3.22
N ASP A 241 8.23 10.02 -2.56
CA ASP A 241 7.22 8.95 -2.58
C ASP A 241 6.25 9.18 -1.42
N MET A 242 5.09 9.79 -1.73
CA MET A 242 4.04 10.08 -0.73
C MET A 242 2.97 8.98 -0.64
N ALA A 243 3.23 7.77 -1.13
CA ALA A 243 2.23 6.71 -1.24
C ALA A 243 1.44 6.49 0.05
N HIS A 244 2.08 6.54 1.21
CA HIS A 244 1.42 6.32 2.48
C HIS A 244 0.54 7.48 2.93
N PHE A 245 0.98 8.70 2.72
CA PHE A 245 0.33 9.90 3.27
C PHE A 245 -0.35 10.80 2.21
N ALA A 246 -0.48 10.33 0.95
CA ALA A 246 -1.04 11.14 -0.14
C ALA A 246 -2.43 11.70 0.15
N GLY A 247 -3.32 10.90 0.74
CA GLY A 247 -4.65 11.37 1.12
C GLY A 247 -4.62 12.42 2.24
N LEU A 248 -3.66 12.30 3.16
CA LEU A 248 -3.48 13.28 4.23
C LEU A 248 -2.92 14.60 3.68
N ALA A 249 -1.94 14.52 2.78
CA ALA A 249 -1.36 15.68 2.10
C ALA A 249 -2.41 16.41 1.24
N ALA A 250 -3.19 15.66 0.45
CA ALA A 250 -4.29 16.20 -0.35
C ALA A 250 -5.33 16.98 0.47
N ALA A 251 -5.57 16.54 1.70
CA ALA A 251 -6.55 17.15 2.60
C ALA A 251 -5.97 18.22 3.54
N GLY A 252 -4.66 18.46 3.51
CA GLY A 252 -3.97 19.38 4.41
C GLY A 252 -3.82 18.87 5.85
N ALA A 253 -3.96 17.56 6.08
CA ALA A 253 -3.71 16.92 7.38
C ALA A 253 -2.26 16.47 7.56
N TYR A 254 -1.43 16.58 6.52
CA TYR A 254 0.01 16.34 6.50
C TYR A 254 0.64 17.31 5.49
N PRO A 255 1.90 17.72 5.65
CA PRO A 255 2.55 18.60 4.70
C PRO A 255 2.55 18.06 3.27
N THR A 256 2.29 18.95 2.29
CA THR A 256 2.40 18.57 0.87
C THR A 256 3.86 18.69 0.39
N PRO A 257 4.36 17.70 -0.36
CA PRO A 257 5.71 17.77 -0.93
C PRO A 257 5.79 18.62 -2.22
N LEU A 258 4.65 18.90 -2.87
CA LEU A 258 4.61 19.49 -4.22
C LEU A 258 5.36 20.83 -4.38
N PRO A 259 5.38 21.75 -3.39
CA PRO A 259 6.17 22.98 -3.48
C PRO A 259 7.70 22.76 -3.45
N HIS A 260 8.14 21.61 -2.95
CA HIS A 260 9.55 21.33 -2.70
C HIS A 260 10.14 20.28 -3.65
N ALA A 261 9.36 19.24 -3.96
CA ALA A 261 9.83 18.13 -4.79
C ALA A 261 9.80 18.46 -6.28
N HIS A 262 10.80 17.99 -7.03
CA HIS A 262 10.79 18.06 -8.49
C HIS A 262 9.77 17.05 -9.08
N VAL A 263 9.67 15.88 -8.45
CA VAL A 263 8.72 14.83 -8.83
C VAL A 263 8.17 14.18 -7.58
N VAL A 264 6.89 13.79 -7.65
CA VAL A 264 6.18 13.11 -6.56
C VAL A 264 5.52 11.86 -7.13
N THR A 265 5.70 10.74 -6.46
CA THR A 265 4.97 9.50 -6.76
C THR A 265 4.02 9.14 -5.64
N THR A 266 2.95 8.44 -5.98
CA THR A 266 2.01 7.93 -4.99
C THR A 266 1.31 6.67 -5.45
N THR A 267 0.75 5.94 -4.50
CA THR A 267 -0.33 4.98 -4.73
C THR A 267 -1.68 5.67 -4.61
N THR A 268 -2.73 5.03 -5.14
CA THR A 268 -4.10 5.54 -5.06
C THR A 268 -4.97 4.88 -3.99
N HIS A 269 -4.52 3.77 -3.39
CA HIS A 269 -5.33 2.85 -2.58
C HIS A 269 -5.07 2.86 -1.07
N LYS A 270 -4.21 3.78 -0.56
CA LYS A 270 -3.92 3.88 0.88
C LYS A 270 -4.76 4.99 1.51
N THR A 271 -4.15 6.01 2.10
CA THR A 271 -4.89 7.14 2.66
C THR A 271 -5.74 7.89 1.64
N LEU A 272 -5.40 7.83 0.34
CA LEU A 272 -6.17 8.44 -0.74
C LEU A 272 -7.50 7.71 -1.04
N ARG A 273 -7.68 6.48 -0.51
CA ARG A 273 -8.95 5.72 -0.53
C ARG A 273 -9.49 5.43 -1.94
N GLY A 274 -8.60 5.17 -2.89
CA GLY A 274 -8.97 4.82 -4.27
C GLY A 274 -8.67 3.37 -4.65
N PRO A 275 -8.80 3.02 -5.94
CA PRO A 275 -8.44 1.71 -6.45
C PRO A 275 -6.94 1.46 -6.35
N ARG A 276 -6.52 0.22 -6.41
CA ARG A 276 -5.09 -0.12 -6.47
C ARG A 276 -4.48 0.41 -7.77
N GLY A 277 -3.43 1.22 -7.63
CA GLY A 277 -2.76 1.88 -8.75
C GLY A 277 -1.70 2.85 -8.26
N GLY A 278 -1.04 3.53 -9.19
CA GLY A 278 -0.06 4.59 -8.93
C GLY A 278 -0.33 5.85 -9.74
N MET A 279 0.33 6.94 -9.37
CA MET A 279 0.37 8.21 -10.10
C MET A 279 1.74 8.86 -9.95
N VAL A 280 2.09 9.71 -10.92
CA VAL A 280 3.24 10.61 -10.85
C VAL A 280 2.79 12.04 -11.04
N LEU A 281 3.24 12.93 -10.19
CA LEU A 281 2.89 14.35 -10.16
C LEU A 281 4.14 15.22 -10.24
N SER A 282 4.03 16.41 -10.85
CA SER A 282 5.12 17.38 -10.90
C SER A 282 4.59 18.79 -11.16
N ASN A 283 5.39 19.79 -10.81
CA ASN A 283 5.19 21.17 -11.26
C ASN A 283 6.10 21.55 -12.45
N ASP A 284 6.95 20.62 -12.90
CA ASP A 284 7.82 20.75 -14.07
C ASP A 284 7.21 19.97 -15.25
N GLU A 285 6.76 20.69 -16.27
CA GLU A 285 6.13 20.08 -17.45
C GLU A 285 7.13 19.33 -18.34
N GLU A 286 8.39 19.76 -18.39
CA GLU A 286 9.42 19.07 -19.16
C GLU A 286 9.80 17.76 -18.52
N LEU A 287 9.88 17.74 -17.18
CA LEU A 287 10.01 16.49 -16.43
C LEU A 287 8.77 15.59 -16.65
N GLY A 288 7.58 16.19 -16.68
CA GLY A 288 6.35 15.48 -16.99
C GLY A 288 6.37 14.79 -18.36
N LYS A 289 6.92 15.42 -19.39
CA LYS A 289 7.10 14.78 -20.72
C LYS A 289 8.02 13.55 -20.66
N LYS A 290 9.13 13.64 -19.90
CA LYS A 290 10.04 12.50 -19.68
C LYS A 290 9.33 11.35 -18.94
N ILE A 291 8.54 11.68 -17.92
CA ILE A 291 7.73 10.71 -17.17
C ILE A 291 6.71 10.03 -18.09
N ASN A 292 5.98 10.79 -18.92
CA ASN A 292 5.05 10.21 -19.87
C ASN A 292 5.74 9.21 -20.81
N SER A 293 6.91 9.56 -21.36
CA SER A 293 7.69 8.66 -22.20
C SER A 293 8.18 7.42 -21.46
N ALA A 294 8.54 7.57 -20.18
CA ALA A 294 8.98 6.46 -19.36
C ALA A 294 7.83 5.51 -18.97
N VAL A 295 6.62 6.04 -18.73
CA VAL A 295 5.44 5.22 -18.49
C VAL A 295 5.03 4.49 -19.76
N PHE A 296 4.79 5.24 -20.84
CA PHE A 296 4.46 4.66 -22.15
C PHE A 296 5.25 5.37 -23.25
N PRO A 297 5.96 4.65 -24.10
CA PRO A 297 6.05 3.17 -24.21
C PRO A 297 7.13 2.52 -23.32
N GLY A 298 7.76 3.26 -22.40
CA GLY A 298 8.96 2.83 -21.70
C GLY A 298 8.78 1.58 -20.82
N LEU A 299 7.74 1.54 -19.96
CA LEU A 299 7.51 0.48 -18.99
C LEU A 299 6.20 -0.28 -19.18
N GLN A 300 5.19 0.40 -19.71
CA GLN A 300 3.84 -0.14 -19.85
C GLN A 300 3.40 -0.09 -21.32
N GLY A 301 2.48 -1.00 -21.70
CA GLY A 301 1.71 -0.96 -22.93
C GLY A 301 0.32 -0.38 -22.68
N GLY A 302 -0.73 -1.18 -22.92
CA GLY A 302 -2.12 -0.77 -22.71
C GLY A 302 -2.42 -0.40 -21.26
N PRO A 303 -2.90 0.82 -21.01
CA PRO A 303 -3.28 1.25 -19.66
C PRO A 303 -4.56 0.54 -19.22
N LEU A 304 -4.73 0.39 -17.89
CA LEU A 304 -5.91 -0.22 -17.27
C LEU A 304 -7.03 0.83 -17.19
N MET A 305 -7.82 0.98 -18.26
CA MET A 305 -8.81 2.07 -18.35
C MET A 305 -9.91 2.00 -17.28
N HIS A 306 -10.32 0.81 -16.88
CA HIS A 306 -11.26 0.59 -15.77
C HIS A 306 -10.66 1.05 -14.42
N VAL A 307 -9.37 0.85 -14.18
CA VAL A 307 -8.68 1.35 -12.99
C VAL A 307 -8.52 2.88 -13.05
N ILE A 308 -8.22 3.44 -14.22
CA ILE A 308 -8.13 4.90 -14.41
C ILE A 308 -9.49 5.56 -14.16
N ALA A 309 -10.59 4.96 -14.63
CA ALA A 309 -11.94 5.42 -14.31
C ALA A 309 -12.22 5.38 -12.80
N ALA A 310 -11.84 4.29 -12.14
CA ALA A 310 -11.96 4.18 -10.69
C ALA A 310 -11.09 5.21 -9.94
N LYS A 311 -9.88 5.53 -10.45
CA LYS A 311 -9.06 6.65 -9.95
C LYS A 311 -9.79 7.99 -10.11
N ALA A 312 -10.43 8.21 -11.26
CA ALA A 312 -11.21 9.44 -11.48
C ALA A 312 -12.34 9.60 -10.45
N VAL A 313 -13.05 8.51 -10.12
CA VAL A 313 -14.08 8.51 -9.06
C VAL A 313 -13.46 8.89 -7.72
N ALA A 314 -12.44 8.16 -7.30
CA ALA A 314 -11.80 8.37 -5.99
C ALA A 314 -11.21 9.79 -5.83
N LEU A 315 -10.59 10.33 -6.88
CA LEU A 315 -10.07 11.70 -6.88
C LEU A 315 -11.21 12.73 -6.81
N GLY A 316 -12.36 12.43 -7.45
CA GLY A 316 -13.58 13.25 -7.31
C GLY A 316 -14.13 13.24 -5.89
N GLU A 317 -14.12 12.10 -5.22
CA GLU A 317 -14.48 11.96 -3.78
C GLU A 317 -13.49 12.73 -2.90
N ALA A 318 -12.19 12.65 -3.19
CA ALA A 318 -11.15 13.32 -2.42
C ALA A 318 -11.21 14.86 -2.55
N LEU A 319 -11.79 15.40 -3.62
CA LEU A 319 -12.05 16.83 -3.78
C LEU A 319 -13.23 17.35 -2.93
N GLN A 320 -14.05 16.45 -2.37
CA GLN A 320 -15.20 16.87 -1.54
C GLN A 320 -14.73 17.33 -0.14
N PRO A 321 -15.44 18.29 0.47
CA PRO A 321 -15.11 18.75 1.82
C PRO A 321 -15.08 17.63 2.88
N SER A 322 -15.91 16.61 2.72
CA SER A 322 -15.97 15.45 3.61
C SER A 322 -14.64 14.69 3.68
N PHE A 323 -13.84 14.70 2.62
CA PHE A 323 -12.54 14.05 2.63
C PHE A 323 -11.53 14.72 3.56
N LYS A 324 -11.63 16.04 3.76
CA LYS A 324 -10.79 16.77 4.73
C LYS A 324 -11.12 16.34 6.16
N PHE A 325 -12.40 16.12 6.46
CA PHE A 325 -12.80 15.59 7.78
C PHE A 325 -12.29 14.18 8.01
N TYR A 326 -12.43 13.31 6.99
CA TYR A 326 -11.88 11.96 7.04
C TYR A 326 -10.37 11.97 7.30
N ALA A 327 -9.59 12.72 6.54
CA ALA A 327 -8.13 12.75 6.67
C ALA A 327 -7.67 13.26 8.05
N ARG A 328 -8.36 14.29 8.60
CA ARG A 328 -8.09 14.77 9.96
C ARG A 328 -8.43 13.70 11.00
N ALA A 329 -9.60 13.06 10.88
CA ALA A 329 -10.00 11.99 11.77
C ALA A 329 -9.03 10.80 11.74
N VAL A 330 -8.46 10.46 10.57
CA VAL A 330 -7.43 9.41 10.45
C VAL A 330 -6.23 9.72 11.34
N VAL A 331 -5.72 10.96 11.33
CA VAL A 331 -4.56 11.36 12.13
C VAL A 331 -4.93 11.40 13.62
N ASP A 332 -6.07 11.97 13.97
CA ASP A 332 -6.51 12.08 15.35
C ASP A 332 -6.77 10.69 15.98
N ASN A 333 -7.38 9.79 15.23
CA ASN A 333 -7.60 8.40 15.62
C ASN A 333 -6.27 7.65 15.81
N ALA A 334 -5.27 7.90 14.97
CA ALA A 334 -3.94 7.31 15.13
C ALA A 334 -3.25 7.78 16.41
N ARG A 335 -3.38 9.06 16.77
CA ARG A 335 -2.87 9.60 18.03
C ARG A 335 -3.56 8.99 19.24
N ILE A 336 -4.88 8.83 19.17
CA ILE A 336 -5.67 8.18 20.23
C ILE A 336 -5.22 6.74 20.42
N LEU A 337 -5.11 5.98 19.34
CA LEU A 337 -4.66 4.59 19.40
C LEU A 337 -3.25 4.50 20.01
N ALA A 338 -2.31 5.34 19.55
CA ALA A 338 -0.95 5.39 20.07
C ALA A 338 -0.91 5.69 21.59
N GLN A 339 -1.71 6.65 22.03
CA GLN A 339 -1.79 7.03 23.45
C GLN A 339 -2.30 5.87 24.31
N VAL A 340 -3.37 5.19 23.91
CA VAL A 340 -3.91 4.03 24.65
C VAL A 340 -2.87 2.90 24.73
N LEU A 341 -2.14 2.64 23.64
CA LEU A 341 -1.11 1.60 23.63
C LEU A 341 0.06 1.95 24.58
N ILE A 342 0.44 3.23 24.68
CA ILE A 342 1.42 3.71 25.66
C ILE A 342 0.91 3.49 27.08
N GLU A 343 -0.34 3.85 27.37
CA GLU A 343 -0.98 3.63 28.67
C GLU A 343 -1.05 2.14 29.04
N ARG A 344 -1.10 1.25 28.03
CA ARG A 344 -1.04 -0.21 28.20
C ARG A 344 0.39 -0.74 28.31
N GLY A 345 1.39 0.12 28.45
CA GLY A 345 2.79 -0.26 28.67
C GLY A 345 3.53 -0.71 27.41
N LEU A 346 3.04 -0.35 26.22
CA LEU A 346 3.73 -0.55 24.95
C LEU A 346 4.56 0.68 24.58
N ALA A 347 5.65 0.50 23.86
CA ALA A 347 6.44 1.61 23.34
C ALA A 347 6.04 1.92 21.89
N ILE A 348 5.82 3.19 21.60
CA ILE A 348 5.59 3.65 20.22
C ILE A 348 6.89 4.22 19.68
N VAL A 349 7.39 3.67 18.57
CA VAL A 349 8.61 4.12 17.89
C VAL A 349 8.50 5.62 17.60
N SER A 350 9.56 6.37 17.87
CA SER A 350 9.61 7.85 17.85
C SER A 350 8.67 8.57 18.81
N GLY A 351 8.12 7.87 19.81
CA GLY A 351 7.29 8.47 20.87
C GLY A 351 5.87 8.84 20.44
N GLY A 352 5.41 8.47 19.25
CA GLY A 352 4.07 8.78 18.76
C GLY A 352 3.93 8.82 17.24
N THR A 353 2.85 9.46 16.73
CA THR A 353 2.60 9.60 15.31
C THR A 353 2.05 10.98 14.95
N ASP A 354 2.44 11.46 13.76
CA ASP A 354 1.91 12.66 13.11
C ASP A 354 1.09 12.29 11.85
N SER A 355 0.91 10.99 11.59
CA SER A 355 0.27 10.49 10.38
C SER A 355 -0.83 9.46 10.70
N HIS A 356 -1.12 8.58 9.76
CA HIS A 356 -2.13 7.52 9.86
C HIS A 356 -1.60 6.22 10.46
N LEU A 357 -0.30 6.09 10.67
CA LEU A 357 0.35 4.85 11.08
C LEU A 357 1.23 5.05 12.31
N MET A 358 1.50 3.95 12.99
CA MET A 358 2.50 3.86 14.05
C MET A 358 3.22 2.53 14.00
N LEU A 359 4.46 2.50 14.52
CA LEU A 359 5.18 1.28 14.83
C LEU A 359 5.12 1.06 16.35
N VAL A 360 4.67 -0.13 16.74
CA VAL A 360 4.59 -0.55 18.14
C VAL A 360 5.77 -1.47 18.42
N ASP A 361 6.63 -1.08 19.35
CA ASP A 361 7.71 -1.92 19.87
C ASP A 361 7.15 -2.86 20.94
N LEU A 362 7.28 -4.16 20.73
CA LEU A 362 6.73 -5.22 21.58
C LEU A 362 7.73 -5.74 22.63
N ARG A 363 8.99 -5.28 22.57
CA ARG A 363 10.05 -5.71 23.49
C ARG A 363 9.73 -5.43 24.97
N PRO A 364 9.04 -4.32 25.35
CA PRO A 364 8.64 -4.12 26.73
C PRO A 364 7.74 -5.22 27.32
N LYS A 365 7.00 -5.94 26.44
CA LYS A 365 6.18 -7.11 26.85
C LYS A 365 6.89 -8.46 26.55
N GLY A 366 8.12 -8.42 26.07
CA GLY A 366 8.88 -9.60 25.70
C GLY A 366 8.27 -10.38 24.53
N LEU A 367 7.48 -9.77 23.66
CA LEU A 367 6.79 -10.37 22.52
C LEU A 367 7.53 -10.14 21.22
N THR A 368 7.29 -11.03 20.23
CA THR A 368 7.74 -10.84 18.85
C THR A 368 6.61 -10.32 17.96
N GLY A 369 6.97 -9.66 16.86
CA GLY A 369 5.99 -9.22 15.88
C GLY A 369 5.20 -10.36 15.27
N ARG A 370 5.86 -11.51 15.00
CA ARG A 370 5.22 -12.72 14.46
C ARG A 370 4.14 -13.28 15.38
N ASP A 371 4.43 -13.38 16.67
CA ASP A 371 3.49 -13.96 17.62
C ASP A 371 2.32 -13.01 17.87
N ALA A 372 2.59 -11.69 17.95
CA ALA A 372 1.58 -10.66 18.10
C ALA A 372 0.66 -10.57 16.86
N GLU A 373 1.21 -10.54 15.64
CA GLU A 373 0.45 -10.57 14.38
C GLU A 373 -0.54 -11.75 14.37
N ALA A 374 -0.05 -12.97 14.64
CA ALA A 374 -0.88 -14.17 14.62
C ALA A 374 -1.98 -14.16 15.69
N SER A 375 -1.70 -13.65 16.91
CA SER A 375 -2.67 -13.57 17.99
C SER A 375 -3.74 -12.52 17.73
N LEU A 376 -3.36 -11.34 17.24
CA LEU A 376 -4.28 -10.28 16.84
C LEU A 376 -5.19 -10.72 15.69
N GLU A 377 -4.65 -11.45 14.71
CA GLU A 377 -5.45 -12.00 13.61
C GLU A 377 -6.52 -12.98 14.10
N ARG A 378 -6.20 -13.89 15.02
CA ARG A 378 -7.19 -14.79 15.65
C ARG A 378 -8.24 -14.03 16.44
N ALA A 379 -7.87 -12.88 17.01
CA ALA A 379 -8.80 -11.96 17.67
C ALA A 379 -9.63 -11.10 16.71
N GLY A 380 -9.44 -11.22 15.39
CA GLY A 380 -10.18 -10.46 14.38
C GLY A 380 -9.64 -9.05 14.15
N MET A 381 -8.39 -8.78 14.50
CA MET A 381 -7.69 -7.52 14.29
C MET A 381 -6.49 -7.75 13.36
N THR A 382 -6.67 -7.42 12.08
CA THR A 382 -5.68 -7.68 11.02
C THR A 382 -4.60 -6.60 11.04
N CYS A 383 -3.35 -6.99 11.26
CA CYS A 383 -2.17 -6.11 11.21
C CYS A 383 -1.00 -6.81 10.54
N ASN A 384 0.16 -6.16 10.46
CA ASN A 384 1.37 -6.83 10.00
C ASN A 384 2.52 -6.68 11.00
N LYS A 385 3.29 -7.76 11.18
CA LYS A 385 4.60 -7.66 11.83
C LYS A 385 5.50 -6.71 11.05
N ASN A 386 6.30 -5.94 11.75
CA ASN A 386 7.20 -4.95 11.16
C ASN A 386 8.47 -4.81 11.98
N GLY A 387 9.61 -4.78 11.31
CA GLY A 387 10.86 -4.42 11.98
C GLY A 387 10.76 -3.00 12.54
N ILE A 388 11.33 -2.80 13.70
CA ILE A 388 11.55 -1.47 14.27
C ILE A 388 12.97 -0.99 13.90
N PRO A 389 13.28 0.31 13.93
CA PRO A 389 14.64 0.77 13.75
C PRO A 389 15.59 0.06 14.74
N PHE A 390 16.75 -0.38 14.21
CA PHE A 390 17.75 -1.15 14.99
C PHE A 390 17.20 -2.45 15.59
N ASP A 391 16.29 -3.09 14.89
CA ASP A 391 15.65 -4.32 15.34
C ASP A 391 16.68 -5.45 15.52
N PRO A 392 16.78 -6.09 16.71
CA PRO A 392 17.66 -7.22 16.92
C PRO A 392 17.15 -8.52 16.25
N GLU A 393 15.86 -8.57 15.90
CA GLU A 393 15.24 -9.76 15.35
C GLU A 393 15.36 -9.82 13.81
N LYS A 394 15.28 -11.04 13.27
CA LYS A 394 15.26 -11.27 11.83
C LYS A 394 13.96 -10.71 11.21
N PRO A 395 13.98 -10.29 9.92
CA PRO A 395 12.78 -9.76 9.24
C PRO A 395 11.56 -10.68 9.21
N THR A 396 11.75 -11.99 9.38
CA THR A 396 10.66 -12.99 9.46
C THR A 396 10.03 -13.11 10.85
N VAL A 397 10.64 -12.51 11.87
CA VAL A 397 10.19 -12.52 13.28
C VAL A 397 9.76 -11.14 13.71
N THR A 398 10.65 -10.15 13.62
CA THR A 398 10.54 -8.75 14.02
C THR A 398 10.24 -8.53 15.50
N SER A 399 10.58 -7.35 16.00
CA SER A 399 10.25 -6.92 17.37
C SER A 399 9.02 -6.02 17.46
N GLY A 400 8.36 -5.75 16.35
CA GLY A 400 7.23 -4.84 16.31
C GLY A 400 6.09 -5.26 15.40
N VAL A 401 5.01 -4.49 15.49
CA VAL A 401 3.89 -4.49 14.55
C VAL A 401 3.64 -3.09 14.05
N ARG A 402 3.16 -2.97 12.80
CA ARG A 402 2.70 -1.70 12.23
C ARG A 402 1.19 -1.67 12.27
N LEU A 403 0.63 -0.58 12.80
CA LEU A 403 -0.81 -0.33 12.89
C LEU A 403 -1.16 0.95 12.14
N GLY A 404 -2.36 0.99 11.56
CA GLY A 404 -2.89 2.16 10.87
C GLY A 404 -4.39 2.32 11.04
N THR A 405 -4.88 3.53 10.81
CA THR A 405 -6.27 3.92 11.08
C THR A 405 -7.13 4.21 9.84
N PRO A 406 -6.64 4.20 8.58
CA PRO A 406 -7.44 4.64 7.43
C PRO A 406 -8.71 3.81 7.22
N ALA A 407 -8.61 2.48 7.20
CA ALA A 407 -9.74 1.59 6.93
C ALA A 407 -10.83 1.68 8.02
N GLY A 408 -10.42 1.64 9.30
CA GLY A 408 -11.37 1.77 10.42
C GLY A 408 -12.03 3.16 10.46
N THR A 409 -11.31 4.23 10.13
CA THR A 409 -11.88 5.58 10.04
C THR A 409 -12.85 5.69 8.85
N THR A 410 -12.54 5.09 7.70
CA THR A 410 -13.47 5.00 6.56
C THR A 410 -14.72 4.23 6.92
N ARG A 411 -14.58 3.18 7.73
CA ARG A 411 -15.70 2.39 8.25
C ARG A 411 -16.63 3.18 9.16
N GLY A 412 -16.13 4.28 9.76
CA GLY A 412 -16.89 5.15 10.66
C GLY A 412 -16.45 5.09 12.12
N PHE A 413 -15.35 4.43 12.43
CA PHE A 413 -14.82 4.39 13.80
C PHE A 413 -14.33 5.79 14.21
N GLY A 414 -14.87 6.29 15.32
CA GLY A 414 -14.51 7.54 15.96
C GLY A 414 -13.57 7.36 17.16
N PRO A 415 -13.32 8.43 17.92
CA PRO A 415 -12.40 8.43 19.05
C PRO A 415 -12.69 7.33 20.10
N GLU A 416 -13.96 7.06 20.38
CA GLU A 416 -14.35 6.04 21.37
C GLU A 416 -14.05 4.63 20.88
N GLU A 417 -14.35 4.34 19.62
CA GLU A 417 -14.05 3.06 18.99
C GLU A 417 -12.54 2.81 18.97
N TRP A 418 -11.73 3.83 18.65
CA TRP A 418 -10.28 3.70 18.64
C TRP A 418 -9.68 3.51 20.04
N ARG A 419 -10.24 4.13 21.09
CA ARG A 419 -9.85 3.80 22.47
C ARG A 419 -10.15 2.34 22.78
N ARG A 420 -11.37 1.89 22.41
CA ARG A 420 -11.77 0.49 22.62
C ARG A 420 -10.84 -0.47 21.89
N ILE A 421 -10.53 -0.20 20.63
CA ILE A 421 -9.60 -1.00 19.82
C ILE A 421 -8.22 -1.05 20.49
N GLY A 422 -7.70 0.07 20.99
CA GLY A 422 -6.43 0.11 21.72
C GLY A 422 -6.44 -0.78 22.95
N HIS A 423 -7.53 -0.79 23.74
CA HIS A 423 -7.68 -1.68 24.87
C HIS A 423 -7.75 -3.14 24.45
N LEU A 424 -8.50 -3.49 23.39
CA LEU A 424 -8.58 -4.87 22.88
C LEU A 424 -7.22 -5.38 22.42
N ILE A 425 -6.43 -4.54 21.72
CA ILE A 425 -5.05 -4.87 21.36
C ILE A 425 -4.22 -5.14 22.61
N GLY A 426 -4.34 -4.25 23.62
CA GLY A 426 -3.66 -4.42 24.89
C GLY A 426 -4.03 -5.73 25.60
N ASP A 427 -5.32 -6.07 25.68
CA ASP A 427 -5.83 -7.28 26.34
C ASP A 427 -5.28 -8.56 25.66
N VAL A 428 -5.28 -8.59 24.32
CA VAL A 428 -4.72 -9.72 23.56
C VAL A 428 -3.21 -9.84 23.79
N LEU A 429 -2.47 -8.73 23.75
CA LEU A 429 -1.01 -8.76 23.94
C LEU A 429 -0.62 -9.06 25.40
N ASP A 430 -1.38 -8.61 26.40
CA ASP A 430 -1.16 -8.95 27.80
C ASP A 430 -1.42 -10.43 28.06
N GLY A 431 -2.51 -10.97 27.51
CA GLY A 431 -2.80 -12.39 27.56
C GLY A 431 -1.69 -13.22 26.90
N LEU A 432 -1.20 -12.81 25.73
CA LEU A 432 -0.12 -13.47 25.03
C LEU A 432 1.21 -13.43 25.83
N ALA A 433 1.51 -12.33 26.50
CA ALA A 433 2.70 -12.20 27.32
C ALA A 433 2.63 -13.11 28.56
N ALA A 434 1.45 -13.25 29.16
CA ALA A 434 1.22 -14.09 30.34
C ALA A 434 1.16 -15.59 29.97
N HIS A 435 0.59 -15.95 28.82
CA HIS A 435 0.27 -17.33 28.45
C HIS A 435 0.66 -17.62 26.99
N ARG A 436 1.97 -17.59 26.68
CA ARG A 436 2.48 -17.74 25.31
C ARG A 436 2.02 -19.01 24.59
N ALA A 437 1.80 -20.10 25.32
CA ALA A 437 1.38 -21.38 24.74
C ALA A 437 -0.13 -21.43 24.40
N ASP A 438 -0.96 -20.67 25.11
CA ASP A 438 -2.41 -20.65 24.90
C ASP A 438 -3.01 -19.30 25.32
N ASN A 439 -3.18 -18.39 24.36
CA ASN A 439 -3.86 -17.11 24.50
C ASN A 439 -5.35 -17.19 24.12
N GLY A 440 -5.89 -18.39 23.89
CA GLY A 440 -7.20 -18.58 23.27
C GLY A 440 -8.37 -17.92 24.02
N ALA A 441 -8.29 -17.75 25.34
CA ALA A 441 -9.35 -17.06 26.09
C ALA A 441 -9.42 -15.57 25.75
N ALA A 442 -8.29 -14.86 25.81
CA ALA A 442 -8.23 -13.41 25.49
C ALA A 442 -8.56 -13.16 24.00
N GLU A 443 -8.09 -14.04 23.10
CA GLU A 443 -8.40 -13.95 21.67
C GLU A 443 -9.90 -14.11 21.37
N ARG A 444 -10.58 -15.08 22.00
CA ARG A 444 -12.02 -15.29 21.83
C ARG A 444 -12.84 -14.13 22.38
N ASP A 445 -12.49 -13.62 23.55
CA ASP A 445 -13.19 -12.49 24.15
C ASP A 445 -13.03 -11.22 23.29
N ALA A 446 -11.82 -10.91 22.86
CA ALA A 446 -11.55 -9.80 21.96
C ALA A 446 -12.30 -9.97 20.64
N ARG A 447 -12.31 -11.18 20.05
CA ARG A 447 -13.02 -11.47 18.78
C ARG A 447 -14.52 -11.23 18.89
N ALA A 448 -15.15 -11.61 20.00
CA ALA A 448 -16.58 -11.34 20.22
C ALA A 448 -16.85 -9.83 20.25
N GLN A 449 -15.99 -9.06 20.91
CA GLN A 449 -16.11 -7.60 21.00
C GLN A 449 -15.81 -6.93 19.65
N VAL A 450 -14.83 -7.41 18.89
CA VAL A 450 -14.55 -6.98 17.52
C VAL A 450 -15.78 -7.18 16.62
N ALA A 451 -16.40 -8.36 16.66
CA ALA A 451 -17.59 -8.64 15.88
C ALA A 451 -18.77 -7.71 16.26
N ALA A 452 -18.99 -7.49 17.56
CA ALA A 452 -20.02 -6.57 18.03
C ALA A 452 -19.75 -5.12 17.57
N LEU A 453 -18.50 -4.68 17.60
CA LEU A 453 -18.10 -3.36 17.10
C LEU A 453 -18.32 -3.26 15.59
N CYS A 454 -17.86 -4.24 14.83
CA CYS A 454 -18.00 -4.28 13.37
C CYS A 454 -19.47 -4.27 12.91
N ASN A 455 -20.36 -4.93 13.62
CA ASN A 455 -21.79 -4.96 13.31
C ASN A 455 -22.46 -3.58 13.46
N ARG A 456 -21.96 -2.72 14.33
CA ARG A 456 -22.44 -1.33 14.47
C ARG A 456 -22.04 -0.44 13.29
N PHE A 457 -21.01 -0.80 12.55
CA PHE A 457 -20.44 -0.04 11.44
C PHE A 457 -20.29 -0.93 10.21
N PRO A 458 -21.38 -1.36 9.60
CA PRO A 458 -21.33 -2.29 8.47
C PRO A 458 -20.72 -1.63 7.24
N VAL A 459 -19.84 -2.36 6.53
CA VAL A 459 -19.34 -1.99 5.20
C VAL A 459 -20.11 -2.75 4.14
N TYR A 460 -20.41 -2.10 3.02
CA TYR A 460 -21.19 -2.65 1.91
C TYR A 460 -22.49 -3.35 2.36
N PRO A 461 -23.38 -2.66 3.10
CA PRO A 461 -24.62 -3.27 3.53
C PRO A 461 -25.45 -3.71 2.32
N GLY A 462 -25.93 -4.96 2.34
CA GLY A 462 -26.74 -5.53 1.26
C GLY A 462 -25.93 -6.02 0.04
N ALA A 463 -24.61 -6.15 0.13
CA ALA A 463 -23.76 -6.73 -0.91
C ALA A 463 -23.64 -8.26 -0.79
#